data_b388ac99e0844d76859148ba250cfa5b
#
_entry.id   b388ac99e0844d76859148ba250cfa5b
#
_cell.length_a   1.000
_cell.length_b   1.000
_cell.length_c   1.000
_cell.angle_alpha   90.00
_cell.angle_beta   90.00
_cell.angle_gamma   90.00
#
_symmetry.space_group_name_H-M   'P 1'
#
loop_
_entity.id
_entity.type
_entity.pdbx_description
1 polymer ?
#
loop_
_entity_poly.entity_id
_entity_poly.type
_entity_poly.pdbx_seq_one_letter_code
_entity_poly.pdbx_strand_id
1 'polypeptide(L)'
;MTHLSLATEAPLTADTWKDFVSRLWHDCVGEGVSLHYTKDATFIVEKRVRRYVPDGYSDIIHLYCDGHSETPQEFYESAETERYKLDEACGGNFLEADCCAMREALAAYYPDVTLFYVQEEWEFVGQHLTRDAAEAFIKRKGHDYREGLRIYVDATIYSWELNTIKKAILDGRIAFVDSQAAPKEPQ
;
A
#
# COMPACT_ATOMS: atom_id res chain seq x y z
N MET A 1 27.17 -8.55 -3.41
CA MET A 1 26.87 -9.50 -2.32
C MET A 1 25.47 -9.18 -1.82
N THR A 2 24.55 -10.14 -1.87
CA THR A 2 23.20 -9.95 -1.35
C THR A 2 23.29 -9.94 0.17
N HIS A 3 22.95 -8.82 0.80
CA HIS A 3 22.95 -8.71 2.25
C HIS A 3 21.82 -9.58 2.82
N LEU A 4 22.17 -10.56 3.65
CA LEU A 4 21.18 -11.42 4.31
C LEU A 4 20.49 -10.64 5.44
N SER A 5 19.17 -10.57 5.41
CA SER A 5 18.36 -9.84 6.39
C SER A 5 17.06 -10.57 6.68
N LEU A 6 16.53 -10.43 7.88
CA LEU A 6 15.17 -10.92 8.21
C LEU A 6 14.11 -10.25 7.34
N ALA A 7 14.34 -9.03 6.86
CA ALA A 7 13.46 -8.33 5.92
C ALA A 7 13.32 -9.07 4.58
N THR A 8 14.31 -9.87 4.18
CA THR A 8 14.35 -10.65 2.94
C THR A 8 14.19 -12.15 3.17
N GLU A 9 13.58 -12.55 4.29
CA GLU A 9 13.30 -13.95 4.67
C GLU A 9 14.58 -14.79 4.93
N ALA A 10 15.70 -14.15 5.22
CA ALA A 10 16.88 -14.87 5.65
C ALA A 10 16.64 -15.57 7.01
N PRO A 11 17.28 -16.72 7.27
CA PRO A 11 17.17 -17.41 8.57
C PRO A 11 17.58 -16.52 9.73
N LEU A 12 16.99 -16.74 10.90
CA LEU A 12 17.38 -16.08 12.13
C LEU A 12 18.74 -16.60 12.60
N THR A 13 19.73 -15.72 12.58
CA THR A 13 21.11 -15.96 13.04
C THR A 13 21.58 -14.77 13.87
N ALA A 14 22.75 -14.87 14.51
CA ALA A 14 23.33 -13.74 15.23
C ALA A 14 23.53 -12.50 14.34
N ASP A 15 23.93 -12.68 13.09
CA ASP A 15 24.17 -11.59 12.14
C ASP A 15 22.86 -10.95 11.67
N THR A 16 21.86 -11.76 11.28
CA THR A 16 20.56 -11.24 10.85
C THR A 16 19.78 -10.62 12.01
N TRP A 17 19.96 -11.11 13.25
CA TRP A 17 19.45 -10.48 14.44
C TRP A 17 20.06 -9.11 14.69
N LYS A 18 21.40 -9.01 14.61
CA LYS A 18 22.13 -7.74 14.77
C LYS A 18 21.71 -6.72 13.72
N ASP A 19 21.55 -7.13 12.46
CA ASP A 19 21.05 -6.29 11.38
C ASP A 19 19.64 -5.80 11.69
N PHE A 20 18.73 -6.70 12.11
CA PHE A 20 17.36 -6.35 12.49
C PHE A 20 17.31 -5.32 13.63
N VAL A 21 18.08 -5.52 14.70
CA VAL A 21 18.12 -4.59 15.84
C VAL A 21 18.63 -3.21 15.40
N SER A 22 19.64 -3.18 14.53
CA SER A 22 20.17 -1.92 13.97
C SER A 22 19.11 -1.15 13.16
N ARG A 23 18.36 -1.84 12.33
CA ARG A 23 17.25 -1.24 11.54
C ARG A 23 16.10 -0.79 12.43
N LEU A 24 15.73 -1.59 13.41
CA LEU A 24 14.71 -1.24 14.39
C LEU A 24 15.09 0.02 15.17
N TRP A 25 16.37 0.12 15.57
CA TRP A 25 16.89 1.31 16.24
C TRP A 25 16.83 2.54 15.31
N HIS A 26 17.30 2.38 14.06
CA HIS A 26 17.26 3.44 13.05
C HIS A 26 15.84 3.99 12.90
N ASP A 27 14.85 3.10 12.75
CA ASP A 27 13.47 3.46 12.45
C ASP A 27 12.69 3.99 13.68
N CYS A 28 13.06 3.58 14.91
CA CYS A 28 12.29 3.93 16.11
C CYS A 28 12.94 5.00 16.97
N VAL A 29 14.26 5.16 16.88
CA VAL A 29 15.06 6.04 17.77
C VAL A 29 16.03 6.91 16.99
N GLY A 30 16.62 6.38 15.92
CA GLY A 30 17.66 6.99 15.12
C GLY A 30 17.15 7.97 14.06
N GLU A 31 17.95 8.14 13.01
CA GLU A 31 17.72 9.11 11.95
C GLU A 31 16.43 8.82 11.14
N GLY A 32 16.01 7.56 11.06
CA GLY A 32 14.78 7.14 10.37
C GLY A 32 13.53 7.84 10.89
N VAL A 33 13.50 8.21 12.19
CA VAL A 33 12.38 8.94 12.78
C VAL A 33 12.10 10.26 12.05
N SER A 34 13.12 10.92 11.53
CA SER A 34 12.96 12.17 10.78
C SER A 34 12.26 11.99 9.43
N LEU A 35 12.28 10.76 8.88
CA LEU A 35 11.66 10.44 7.59
C LEU A 35 10.14 10.24 7.70
N HIS A 36 9.63 9.91 8.87
CA HIS A 36 8.20 9.61 9.08
C HIS A 36 7.59 10.31 10.31
N TYR A 37 8.41 11.05 11.08
CA TYR A 37 7.97 11.86 12.25
C TYR A 37 7.27 11.07 13.37
N THR A 38 7.45 9.74 13.40
CA THR A 38 6.76 8.85 14.34
C THR A 38 7.78 8.11 15.20
N LYS A 39 7.77 8.35 16.53
CA LYS A 39 8.55 7.54 17.47
C LYS A 39 7.86 6.19 17.69
N ASP A 40 8.65 5.17 18.03
CA ASP A 40 8.13 3.80 18.22
C ASP A 40 7.35 3.29 16.99
N ALA A 41 7.81 3.63 15.79
CA ALA A 41 7.15 3.36 14.53
C ALA A 41 6.90 1.87 14.27
N THR A 42 5.81 1.59 13.59
CA THR A 42 5.52 0.33 12.91
C THR A 42 5.06 0.65 11.49
N PHE A 43 5.35 -0.24 10.56
CA PHE A 43 5.15 -0.01 9.14
C PHE A 43 4.04 -0.93 8.65
N ILE A 44 2.90 -0.35 8.36
CA ILE A 44 1.72 -1.04 7.86
C ILE A 44 1.74 -0.97 6.34
N VAL A 45 1.66 -2.13 5.70
CA VAL A 45 1.43 -2.19 4.26
C VAL A 45 -0.07 -2.23 4.03
N GLU A 46 -0.55 -1.32 3.20
CA GLU A 46 -1.94 -1.20 2.82
C GLU A 46 -2.08 -1.33 1.30
N LYS A 47 -3.16 -1.97 0.84
CA LYS A 47 -3.55 -2.01 -0.55
C LYS A 47 -4.61 -0.96 -0.84
N ARG A 48 -4.54 -0.34 -2.01
CA ARG A 48 -5.63 0.49 -2.49
C ARG A 48 -6.79 -0.40 -2.95
N VAL A 49 -7.99 0.00 -2.57
CA VAL A 49 -9.24 -0.59 -3.03
C VAL A 49 -10.17 0.50 -3.52
N ARG A 50 -10.95 0.19 -4.53
CA ARG A 50 -11.96 1.09 -5.06
C ARG A 50 -13.34 0.54 -4.72
N ARG A 51 -14.16 1.39 -4.10
CA ARG A 51 -15.54 1.07 -3.76
C ARG A 51 -16.48 1.94 -4.57
N TYR A 52 -17.48 1.31 -5.17
CA TYR A 52 -18.54 2.03 -5.83
C TYR A 52 -19.42 2.69 -4.78
N VAL A 53 -19.71 3.97 -4.99
CA VAL A 53 -20.51 4.79 -4.07
C VAL A 53 -21.62 5.49 -4.84
N PRO A 54 -22.74 5.87 -4.17
CA PRO A 54 -23.80 6.66 -4.78
C PRO A 54 -23.30 8.03 -5.27
N ASP A 55 -24.05 8.62 -6.20
CA ASP A 55 -23.83 9.97 -6.69
C ASP A 55 -23.70 10.98 -5.52
N GLY A 56 -22.69 11.84 -5.58
CA GLY A 56 -22.44 12.87 -4.57
C GLY A 56 -21.63 12.45 -3.35
N TYR A 57 -21.20 11.18 -3.28
CA TYR A 57 -20.30 10.69 -2.22
C TYR A 57 -18.82 10.73 -2.59
N SER A 58 -18.49 10.94 -3.85
CA SER A 58 -17.12 11.08 -4.35
C SER A 58 -17.12 11.92 -5.63
N ASP A 59 -15.98 12.59 -5.87
CA ASP A 59 -15.74 13.32 -7.13
C ASP A 59 -14.97 12.44 -8.15
N ILE A 60 -14.56 11.23 -7.77
CA ILE A 60 -13.81 10.33 -8.64
C ILE A 60 -14.81 9.52 -9.47
N ILE A 61 -14.72 9.68 -10.79
CA ILE A 61 -15.57 9.00 -11.77
C ILE A 61 -14.77 7.89 -12.44
N HIS A 62 -15.41 6.74 -12.62
CA HIS A 62 -14.93 5.64 -13.44
C HIS A 62 -16.01 5.20 -14.44
N LEU A 63 -15.56 4.63 -15.54
CA LEU A 63 -16.38 4.02 -16.57
C LEU A 63 -16.19 2.51 -16.54
N TYR A 64 -17.26 1.75 -16.67
CA TYR A 64 -17.22 0.30 -16.71
C TYR A 64 -17.69 -0.20 -18.07
N CYS A 65 -16.84 -1.00 -18.70
CA CYS A 65 -17.13 -1.64 -19.99
C CYS A 65 -16.53 -3.06 -19.97
N ASP A 66 -17.30 -4.05 -20.38
CA ASP A 66 -16.84 -5.44 -20.60
C ASP A 66 -16.02 -6.05 -19.45
N GLY A 67 -16.39 -5.77 -18.20
CA GLY A 67 -15.70 -6.31 -17.04
C GLY A 67 -14.45 -5.50 -16.59
N HIS A 68 -14.18 -4.39 -17.25
CA HIS A 68 -13.04 -3.49 -16.93
C HIS A 68 -13.55 -2.14 -16.42
N SER A 69 -12.80 -1.56 -15.49
CA SER A 69 -13.04 -0.21 -14.97
C SER A 69 -11.88 0.68 -15.40
N GLU A 70 -12.20 1.78 -16.06
CA GLU A 70 -11.28 2.75 -16.62
C GLU A 70 -11.61 4.15 -16.11
N THR A 71 -10.63 5.04 -16.08
CA THR A 71 -10.88 6.46 -15.88
C THR A 71 -11.52 7.07 -17.15
N PRO A 72 -12.25 8.20 -17.05
CA PRO A 72 -12.72 8.90 -18.24
C PRO A 72 -11.61 9.25 -19.22
N GLN A 73 -10.40 9.56 -18.73
CA GLN A 73 -9.21 9.83 -19.54
C GLN A 73 -8.77 8.61 -20.35
N GLU A 74 -8.61 7.46 -19.71
CA GLU A 74 -8.20 6.20 -20.36
C GLU A 74 -9.22 5.78 -21.43
N PHE A 75 -10.52 5.86 -21.10
CA PHE A 75 -11.59 5.58 -22.03
C PHE A 75 -11.57 6.52 -23.25
N TYR A 76 -11.45 7.82 -23.01
CA TYR A 76 -11.39 8.83 -24.09
C TYR A 76 -10.17 8.62 -24.99
N GLU A 77 -9.02 8.23 -24.42
CA GLU A 77 -7.82 7.89 -25.18
C GLU A 77 -8.01 6.65 -26.03
N SER A 78 -8.73 5.63 -25.55
CA SER A 78 -9.01 4.40 -26.30
C SER A 78 -10.01 4.59 -27.43
N ALA A 79 -10.92 5.57 -27.30
CA ALA A 79 -11.96 5.89 -28.30
C ALA A 79 -11.46 6.55 -29.59
N GLU A 80 -10.14 6.67 -29.78
CA GLU A 80 -9.38 7.32 -30.87
C GLU A 80 -10.18 8.00 -32.00
N THR A 81 -10.92 7.23 -32.80
CA THR A 81 -11.67 7.70 -33.99
C THR A 81 -13.03 8.29 -33.66
N GLU A 82 -13.54 8.10 -32.46
CA GLU A 82 -14.89 8.49 -32.04
C GLU A 82 -14.92 9.59 -30.97
N ARG A 83 -13.74 10.10 -30.54
CA ARG A 83 -13.63 11.19 -29.56
C ARG A 83 -14.49 12.39 -29.90
N TYR A 84 -14.53 12.76 -31.17
CA TYR A 84 -15.32 13.89 -31.64
C TYR A 84 -16.83 13.73 -31.41
N LYS A 85 -17.35 12.48 -31.40
CA LYS A 85 -18.76 12.21 -31.09
C LYS A 85 -19.06 12.46 -29.61
N LEU A 86 -18.13 12.05 -28.73
CA LEU A 86 -18.24 12.31 -27.30
C LEU A 86 -18.19 13.81 -27.00
N ASP A 87 -17.25 14.52 -27.64
CA ASP A 87 -17.12 15.96 -27.49
C ASP A 87 -18.36 16.70 -28.03
N GLU A 88 -18.87 16.32 -29.21
CA GLU A 88 -20.08 16.90 -29.78
C GLU A 88 -21.32 16.68 -28.88
N ALA A 89 -21.45 15.47 -28.32
CA ALA A 89 -22.57 15.13 -27.45
C ALA A 89 -22.55 15.88 -26.12
N CYS A 90 -21.34 16.16 -25.60
CA CYS A 90 -21.15 16.98 -24.41
C CYS A 90 -21.24 18.49 -24.68
N GLY A 91 -21.33 18.90 -25.95
CA GLY A 91 -21.31 20.31 -26.33
C GLY A 91 -19.93 20.98 -26.13
N GLY A 92 -18.86 20.17 -26.04
CA GLY A 92 -17.49 20.60 -25.82
C GLY A 92 -16.58 19.42 -25.50
N ASN A 93 -15.51 19.65 -24.72
CA ASN A 93 -14.60 18.60 -24.35
C ASN A 93 -15.25 17.60 -23.36
N PHE A 94 -15.31 16.31 -23.73
CA PHE A 94 -15.86 15.24 -22.90
C PHE A 94 -15.21 15.19 -21.50
N LEU A 95 -13.89 15.37 -21.40
CA LEU A 95 -13.16 15.29 -20.12
C LEU A 95 -13.41 16.48 -19.19
N GLU A 96 -13.96 17.59 -19.70
CA GLU A 96 -14.33 18.77 -18.92
C GLU A 96 -15.83 18.86 -18.65
N ALA A 97 -16.61 17.93 -19.22
CA ALA A 97 -18.05 17.86 -19.06
C ALA A 97 -18.43 17.44 -17.64
N ASP A 98 -19.60 17.88 -17.18
CA ASP A 98 -20.18 17.34 -15.96
C ASP A 98 -20.65 15.89 -16.11
N CYS A 99 -20.90 15.23 -15.00
CA CYS A 99 -21.27 13.81 -14.99
C CYS A 99 -22.60 13.53 -15.71
N CYS A 100 -23.50 14.52 -15.81
CA CYS A 100 -24.78 14.36 -16.51
C CYS A 100 -24.55 14.35 -18.01
N ALA A 101 -23.79 15.32 -18.52
CA ALA A 101 -23.42 15.41 -19.94
C ALA A 101 -22.58 14.18 -20.37
N MET A 102 -21.63 13.74 -19.54
CA MET A 102 -20.89 12.49 -19.81
C MET A 102 -21.83 11.28 -19.93
N ARG A 103 -22.79 11.13 -19.00
CA ARG A 103 -23.76 10.02 -19.04
C ARG A 103 -24.63 10.05 -20.28
N GLU A 104 -25.10 11.21 -20.69
CA GLU A 104 -25.89 11.38 -21.89
C GLU A 104 -25.10 11.03 -23.15
N ALA A 105 -23.83 11.50 -23.23
CA ALA A 105 -22.96 11.19 -24.35
C ALA A 105 -22.63 9.68 -24.43
N LEU A 106 -22.34 9.05 -23.29
CA LEU A 106 -22.10 7.60 -23.22
C LEU A 106 -23.34 6.82 -23.62
N ALA A 107 -24.52 7.16 -23.10
CA ALA A 107 -25.76 6.48 -23.43
C ALA A 107 -26.12 6.57 -24.94
N ALA A 108 -25.73 7.66 -25.61
CA ALA A 108 -25.97 7.85 -27.04
C ALA A 108 -25.03 7.01 -27.93
N TYR A 109 -23.77 6.84 -27.56
CA TYR A 109 -22.74 6.23 -28.43
C TYR A 109 -22.14 4.94 -27.86
N TYR A 110 -22.21 4.72 -26.55
CA TYR A 110 -21.65 3.58 -25.84
C TYR A 110 -22.61 3.04 -24.79
N PRO A 111 -23.77 2.47 -25.20
CA PRO A 111 -24.87 2.08 -24.28
C PRO A 111 -24.44 0.99 -23.27
N ASP A 112 -23.37 0.23 -23.57
CA ASP A 112 -22.82 -0.80 -22.69
C ASP A 112 -21.82 -0.24 -21.66
N VAL A 113 -21.49 1.05 -21.75
CA VAL A 113 -20.60 1.73 -20.80
C VAL A 113 -21.41 2.38 -19.70
N THR A 114 -21.08 2.07 -18.46
CA THR A 114 -21.75 2.64 -17.28
C THR A 114 -20.82 3.54 -16.52
N LEU A 115 -21.27 4.75 -16.19
CA LEU A 115 -20.56 5.71 -15.35
C LEU A 115 -20.93 5.52 -13.89
N PHE A 116 -19.94 5.45 -13.00
CA PHE A 116 -20.15 5.45 -11.55
C PHE A 116 -19.09 6.24 -10.80
N TYR A 117 -19.44 6.52 -9.54
CA TYR A 117 -18.54 7.16 -8.60
C TYR A 117 -17.77 6.11 -7.82
N VAL A 118 -16.52 6.43 -7.56
CA VAL A 118 -15.57 5.53 -6.89
C VAL A 118 -14.94 6.27 -5.71
N GLN A 119 -14.96 5.65 -4.55
CA GLN A 119 -14.18 6.07 -3.40
C GLN A 119 -12.94 5.18 -3.31
N GLU A 120 -11.76 5.80 -3.23
CA GLU A 120 -10.51 5.09 -2.97
C GLU A 120 -10.28 4.96 -1.47
N GLU A 121 -10.04 3.76 -1.02
CA GLU A 121 -9.73 3.43 0.37
C GLU A 121 -8.44 2.63 0.45
N TRP A 122 -7.86 2.59 1.66
CA TRP A 122 -6.69 1.78 1.93
C TRP A 122 -7.05 0.68 2.91
N GLU A 123 -6.81 -0.57 2.54
CA GLU A 123 -7.06 -1.74 3.37
C GLU A 123 -5.76 -2.35 3.85
N PHE A 124 -5.75 -2.76 5.11
CA PHE A 124 -4.63 -3.44 5.75
C PHE A 124 -4.25 -4.73 5.02
N VAL A 125 -2.95 -4.92 4.77
CA VAL A 125 -2.38 -6.13 4.20
C VAL A 125 -1.45 -6.82 5.19
N GLY A 126 -0.56 -6.07 5.84
CA GLY A 126 0.40 -6.62 6.79
C GLY A 126 1.09 -5.55 7.59
N GLN A 127 1.75 -5.96 8.69
CA GLN A 127 2.47 -5.08 9.59
C GLN A 127 3.91 -5.56 9.77
N HIS A 128 4.84 -4.63 9.75
CA HIS A 128 6.27 -4.87 9.86
C HIS A 128 6.89 -4.00 10.95
N LEU A 129 7.93 -4.51 11.60
CA LEU A 129 8.65 -3.79 12.65
C LEU A 129 9.67 -2.80 12.10
N THR A 130 10.14 -3.01 10.85
CA THR A 130 11.11 -2.14 10.19
C THR A 130 10.60 -1.72 8.81
N ARG A 131 11.02 -0.55 8.36
CA ARG A 131 10.68 -0.02 7.04
C ARG A 131 11.17 -0.92 5.93
N ASP A 132 12.39 -1.41 6.04
CA ASP A 132 13.00 -2.29 5.03
C ASP A 132 12.20 -3.59 4.84
N ALA A 133 11.59 -4.13 5.92
CA ALA A 133 10.73 -5.32 5.81
C ALA A 133 9.43 -5.02 5.05
N ALA A 134 8.83 -3.85 5.27
CA ALA A 134 7.66 -3.41 4.51
C ALA A 134 8.01 -3.17 3.03
N GLU A 135 9.14 -2.52 2.74
CA GLU A 135 9.61 -2.29 1.37
C GLU A 135 9.95 -3.61 0.65
N ALA A 136 10.61 -4.56 1.35
CA ALA A 136 10.88 -5.88 0.81
C ALA A 136 9.61 -6.67 0.51
N PHE A 137 8.58 -6.55 1.36
CA PHE A 137 7.26 -7.13 1.11
C PHE A 137 6.63 -6.54 -0.16
N ILE A 138 6.59 -5.21 -0.29
CA ILE A 138 6.03 -4.54 -1.48
C ILE A 138 6.77 -4.97 -2.74
N LYS A 139 8.11 -4.99 -2.71
CA LYS A 139 8.93 -5.42 -3.84
C LYS A 139 8.62 -6.86 -4.29
N ARG A 140 8.39 -7.77 -3.33
CA ARG A 140 8.10 -9.19 -3.61
C ARG A 140 6.66 -9.43 -4.04
N LYS A 141 5.70 -8.71 -3.43
CA LYS A 141 4.27 -8.96 -3.56
C LYS A 141 3.50 -7.92 -4.36
N GLY A 142 4.14 -6.83 -4.79
CA GLY A 142 3.46 -5.74 -5.50
C GLY A 142 2.70 -6.17 -6.74
N HIS A 143 3.17 -7.23 -7.43
CA HIS A 143 2.49 -7.78 -8.61
C HIS A 143 1.13 -8.44 -8.31
N ASP A 144 0.88 -8.83 -7.05
CA ASP A 144 -0.41 -9.41 -6.62
C ASP A 144 -1.48 -8.32 -6.38
N TYR A 145 -1.08 -7.03 -6.34
CA TYR A 145 -1.93 -5.90 -5.97
C TYR A 145 -1.96 -4.84 -7.09
N ARG A 146 -2.85 -5.02 -8.05
CA ARG A 146 -2.94 -4.20 -9.28
C ARG A 146 -3.16 -2.72 -8.98
N GLU A 147 -3.95 -2.41 -7.96
CA GLU A 147 -4.31 -1.03 -7.58
C GLU A 147 -3.19 -0.34 -6.78
N GLY A 148 -2.14 -1.06 -6.44
CA GLY A 148 -0.97 -0.56 -5.74
C GLY A 148 -0.96 -0.81 -4.24
N LEU A 149 0.24 -0.67 -3.68
CA LEU A 149 0.52 -0.78 -2.26
C LEU A 149 1.16 0.52 -1.76
N ARG A 150 0.94 0.84 -0.50
CA ARG A 150 1.68 1.90 0.21
C ARG A 150 2.16 1.42 1.58
N ILE A 151 3.12 2.15 2.15
CA ILE A 151 3.49 2.03 3.55
C ILE A 151 2.83 3.17 4.31
N TYR A 152 2.02 2.83 5.28
CA TYR A 152 1.52 3.75 6.29
C TYR A 152 2.32 3.55 7.58
N VAL A 153 2.78 4.64 8.18
CA VAL A 153 3.57 4.58 9.42
C VAL A 153 2.67 4.90 10.59
N ASP A 154 2.58 3.96 11.52
CA ASP A 154 1.81 4.11 12.74
C ASP A 154 2.71 3.98 13.97
N ALA A 155 2.23 4.42 15.13
CA ALA A 155 2.92 4.34 16.40
C ALA A 155 2.43 3.13 17.22
N THR A 156 3.36 2.37 17.77
CA THR A 156 3.00 1.22 18.64
C THR A 156 2.63 1.63 20.07
N ILE A 157 2.50 2.92 20.36
CA ILE A 157 2.20 3.42 21.73
C ILE A 157 0.90 2.88 22.31
N TYR A 158 -0.08 2.60 21.45
CA TYR A 158 -1.38 2.03 21.84
C TYR A 158 -1.36 0.50 21.95
N SER A 159 -0.31 -0.16 21.44
CA SER A 159 -0.07 -1.60 21.57
C SER A 159 0.96 -1.84 22.67
N TRP A 160 0.50 -1.85 23.92
CA TRP A 160 1.37 -1.91 25.10
C TRP A 160 2.36 -3.06 25.06
N GLU A 161 1.91 -4.26 24.71
CA GLU A 161 2.74 -5.46 24.63
C GLU A 161 3.81 -5.33 23.54
N LEU A 162 3.42 -4.95 22.33
CA LEU A 162 4.34 -4.78 21.20
C LEU A 162 5.39 -3.72 21.50
N ASN A 163 4.98 -2.60 22.08
CA ASN A 163 5.88 -1.52 22.46
C ASN A 163 6.88 -1.97 23.55
N THR A 164 6.42 -2.74 24.52
CA THR A 164 7.27 -3.31 25.58
C THR A 164 8.30 -4.28 25.00
N ILE A 165 7.89 -5.16 24.08
CA ILE A 165 8.80 -6.09 23.41
C ILE A 165 9.83 -5.33 22.57
N LYS A 166 9.41 -4.35 21.77
CA LYS A 166 10.33 -3.52 20.98
C LYS A 166 11.38 -2.84 21.86
N LYS A 167 10.95 -2.20 22.95
CA LYS A 167 11.88 -1.56 23.90
C LYS A 167 12.83 -2.56 24.53
N ALA A 168 12.35 -3.76 24.90
CA ALA A 168 13.20 -4.78 25.46
C ALA A 168 14.28 -5.28 24.45
N ILE A 169 13.96 -5.32 23.15
CA ILE A 169 14.92 -5.63 22.08
C ILE A 169 15.94 -4.49 21.96
N LEU A 170 15.48 -3.25 21.89
CA LEU A 170 16.35 -2.07 21.75
C LEU A 170 17.28 -1.87 22.94
N ASP A 171 16.79 -2.18 24.15
CA ASP A 171 17.58 -2.15 25.40
C ASP A 171 18.53 -3.36 25.59
N GLY A 172 18.52 -4.32 24.64
CA GLY A 172 19.31 -5.54 24.73
C GLY A 172 18.84 -6.55 25.78
N ARG A 173 17.64 -6.38 26.34
CA ARG A 173 17.01 -7.33 27.29
C ARG A 173 16.48 -8.58 26.61
N ILE A 174 16.20 -8.50 25.31
CA ILE A 174 15.89 -9.64 24.44
C ILE A 174 17.01 -9.73 23.42
N ALA A 175 17.71 -10.87 23.40
CA ALA A 175 18.86 -11.12 22.54
C ALA A 175 18.74 -12.47 21.85
N PHE A 176 19.40 -12.62 20.70
CA PHE A 176 19.54 -13.92 20.05
C PHE A 176 20.47 -14.82 20.86
N VAL A 177 20.02 -16.02 21.16
CA VAL A 177 20.82 -17.08 21.79
C VAL A 177 20.96 -18.22 20.79
N ASP A 178 22.19 -18.58 20.44
CA ASP A 178 22.45 -19.74 19.59
C ASP A 178 22.13 -21.01 20.41
N SER A 179 21.11 -21.75 20.00
CA SER A 179 20.67 -22.98 20.66
C SER A 179 21.72 -24.08 20.62
N GLN A 180 22.73 -23.97 19.73
CA GLN A 180 23.86 -24.93 19.69
C GLN A 180 24.89 -24.69 20.77
N ALA A 181 24.88 -23.50 21.41
CA ALA A 181 25.76 -23.14 22.50
C ALA A 181 25.19 -23.46 23.89
N ALA A 182 23.96 -23.99 23.96
CA ALA A 182 23.38 -24.40 25.26
C ALA A 182 24.22 -25.53 25.87
N PRO A 183 24.67 -25.44 27.14
CA PRO A 183 25.40 -26.52 27.79
C PRO A 183 24.54 -27.79 27.76
N LYS A 184 25.14 -28.90 27.27
CA LYS A 184 24.53 -30.22 27.45
C LYS A 184 24.33 -30.43 28.95
N GLU A 185 23.11 -30.63 29.40
CA GLU A 185 22.82 -31.02 30.79
C GLU A 185 23.69 -32.25 31.12
N PRO A 186 24.39 -32.25 32.26
CA PRO A 186 25.15 -33.42 32.73
C PRO A 186 24.16 -34.56 32.99
N GLN A 187 24.35 -35.68 32.31
CA GLN A 187 23.62 -36.95 32.56
C GLN A 187 23.96 -37.50 33.94
#